data_442d068da8a550e47a77cc6b525e1923
#
_entry.id   442d068da8a550e47a77cc6b525e1923
#
_cell.length_a   1.000
_cell.length_b   1.000
_cell.length_c   1.000
_cell.angle_alpha   90.00
_cell.angle_beta   90.00
_cell.angle_gamma   90.00
#
_symmetry.space_group_name_H-M   'P 1'
#
loop_
_entity.id
_entity.type
_entity.pdbx_description
1 polymer ?
#
loop_
_entity_poly.entity_id
_entity_poly.type
_entity_poly.pdbx_seq_one_letter_code
_entity_poly.pdbx_strand_id
1 'polypeptide(L)'
;MAKKRKLYDKEEWVKLNGNKQNIRIYTYDKNAPVLLFLHGGPGVCDRHWVLHFQKALADKYTMVLWDQRGSGKSYQYFKTKRADLHVPMYVEDARELIEYLCKKFKKDKVVVFGHSWGTVLGTPLCYKYPEHIAAYIGQGQVVEGEANEAISYQFVMDEATKAGDKKTIKAIKDHPPVKGVYDSHDAMMAQRNGLSKYGGEEWKNQGGLVQTLLIPFLKYDGYKLRHLPKYAFGALYLTDVLWPEVISCNYLRDVPELKMPVLMTIGCHDYNTPFEVAEQWYNGLKAPRKEWVWFEDSAHSPIKEEPEKWGDAVMKFLDSLELK
;
A
#
# COMPACT_ATOMS: atom_id res chain seq x y z
N MET A 1 24.50 -32.33 1.52
CA MET A 1 23.18 -31.86 2.07
C MET A 1 23.23 -30.35 2.24
N ALA A 2 22.40 -29.61 1.51
CA ALA A 2 22.34 -28.14 1.69
C ALA A 2 21.89 -27.83 3.12
N LYS A 3 22.65 -26.98 3.82
CA LYS A 3 22.34 -26.54 5.18
C LYS A 3 20.95 -25.87 5.17
N LYS A 4 19.96 -26.46 5.87
CA LYS A 4 18.60 -25.88 5.94
C LYS A 4 18.71 -24.46 6.47
N ARG A 5 18.42 -23.45 5.63
CA ARG A 5 18.47 -22.04 6.05
C ARG A 5 17.51 -21.84 7.21
N LYS A 6 17.97 -21.17 8.28
CA LYS A 6 17.13 -20.90 9.45
C LYS A 6 16.38 -19.61 9.23
N LEU A 7 15.07 -19.67 9.36
CA LEU A 7 14.21 -18.49 9.30
C LEU A 7 14.55 -17.51 10.44
N TYR A 8 14.75 -16.25 10.09
CA TYR A 8 14.80 -15.12 11.00
C TYR A 8 13.46 -14.39 10.92
N ASP A 9 12.62 -14.61 11.91
CA ASP A 9 11.31 -13.99 12.08
C ASP A 9 11.31 -13.23 13.41
N LYS A 10 11.36 -11.92 13.36
CA LYS A 10 11.50 -11.06 14.54
C LYS A 10 10.59 -9.84 14.45
N GLU A 11 9.88 -9.58 15.54
CA GLU A 11 9.24 -8.29 15.77
C GLU A 11 10.17 -7.39 16.58
N GLU A 12 10.22 -6.14 16.18
CA GLU A 12 11.02 -5.12 16.84
C GLU A 12 10.23 -3.82 17.00
N TRP A 13 10.57 -3.07 18.04
CA TRP A 13 10.05 -1.72 18.27
C TRP A 13 11.18 -0.72 17.96
N VAL A 14 10.94 0.11 16.96
CA VAL A 14 11.88 1.15 16.54
C VAL A 14 11.32 2.51 16.95
N LYS A 15 12.17 3.40 17.43
CA LYS A 15 11.78 4.78 17.73
C LYS A 15 12.05 5.62 16.49
N LEU A 16 10.97 6.13 15.85
CA LEU A 16 11.00 6.94 14.65
C LEU A 16 10.36 8.31 14.98
N ASN A 17 11.09 9.37 14.80
CA ASN A 17 10.66 10.74 15.16
C ASN A 17 9.95 10.81 16.54
N GLY A 18 10.62 10.21 17.54
CA GLY A 18 10.11 10.20 18.91
C GLY A 18 9.00 9.19 19.21
N ASN A 19 8.36 8.58 18.21
CA ASN A 19 7.28 7.61 18.35
C ASN A 19 7.80 6.17 18.24
N LYS A 20 7.33 5.25 19.10
CA LYS A 20 7.65 3.82 19.01
C LYS A 20 6.73 3.14 18.01
N GLN A 21 7.32 2.56 16.98
CA GLN A 21 6.60 1.86 15.91
C GLN A 21 7.09 0.43 15.79
N ASN A 22 6.19 -0.47 15.41
CA ASN A 22 6.47 -1.90 15.33
C ASN A 22 6.80 -2.30 13.90
N ILE A 23 7.89 -3.06 13.76
CA ILE A 23 8.26 -3.70 12.50
C ILE A 23 8.35 -5.21 12.69
N ARG A 24 8.11 -5.98 11.62
CA ARG A 24 8.41 -7.40 11.57
C ARG A 24 9.42 -7.63 10.46
N ILE A 25 10.51 -8.32 10.80
CA ILE A 25 11.58 -8.70 9.88
C ILE A 25 11.45 -10.19 9.62
N TYR A 26 11.34 -10.56 8.35
CA TYR A 26 11.11 -11.93 7.93
C TYR A 26 12.06 -12.29 6.77
N THR A 27 13.02 -13.20 7.00
CA THR A 27 14.04 -13.57 6.01
C THR A 27 14.71 -14.91 6.33
N TYR A 28 15.19 -15.60 5.30
CA TYR A 28 16.11 -16.74 5.43
C TYR A 28 17.59 -16.33 5.28
N ASP A 29 17.86 -15.09 4.84
CA ASP A 29 19.23 -14.56 4.73
C ASP A 29 19.28 -13.08 5.13
N LYS A 30 19.93 -12.78 6.25
CA LYS A 30 20.08 -11.40 6.74
C LYS A 30 21.01 -10.54 5.86
N ASN A 31 21.75 -11.16 4.94
CA ASN A 31 22.57 -10.44 3.98
C ASN A 31 21.83 -10.15 2.68
N ALA A 32 20.61 -10.67 2.52
CA ALA A 32 19.78 -10.38 1.37
C ALA A 32 19.40 -8.88 1.29
N PRO A 33 19.10 -8.35 0.09
CA PRO A 33 18.60 -7.00 -0.06
C PRO A 33 17.33 -6.78 0.76
N VAL A 34 17.19 -5.59 1.34
CA VAL A 34 16.04 -5.24 2.18
C VAL A 34 14.88 -4.77 1.31
N LEU A 35 13.70 -5.34 1.54
CA LEU A 35 12.43 -4.95 0.91
C LEU A 35 11.48 -4.43 1.99
N LEU A 36 11.28 -3.11 2.03
CA LEU A 36 10.40 -2.43 2.95
C LEU A 36 8.98 -2.29 2.38
N PHE A 37 7.99 -2.79 3.11
CA PHE A 37 6.58 -2.71 2.76
C PHE A 37 5.91 -1.52 3.46
N LEU A 38 5.37 -0.59 2.66
CA LEU A 38 4.52 0.52 3.09
C LEU A 38 3.07 0.12 2.81
N HIS A 39 2.34 -0.20 3.89
CA HIS A 39 0.96 -0.71 3.80
C HIS A 39 -0.05 0.34 3.35
N GLY A 40 -1.21 -0.12 2.93
CA GLY A 40 -2.34 0.69 2.48
C GLY A 40 -3.21 1.27 3.61
N GLY A 41 -4.39 1.73 3.25
CA GLY A 41 -5.37 2.36 4.12
C GLY A 41 -5.63 3.81 3.77
N PRO A 42 -5.37 4.81 4.65
CA PRO A 42 -4.47 4.85 5.83
C PRO A 42 -4.79 3.86 6.97
N GLY A 43 -3.70 3.29 7.55
CA GLY A 43 -3.82 2.50 8.77
C GLY A 43 -4.21 1.03 8.64
N VAL A 44 -4.39 0.51 7.42
CA VAL A 44 -4.70 -0.90 7.17
C VAL A 44 -3.41 -1.70 7.01
N CYS A 45 -2.85 -2.15 8.14
CA CYS A 45 -1.61 -2.93 8.12
C CYS A 45 -1.78 -4.27 7.40
N ASP A 46 -0.84 -4.60 6.52
CA ASP A 46 -0.94 -5.69 5.56
C ASP A 46 -0.04 -6.91 5.86
N ARG A 47 0.77 -6.87 6.94
CA ARG A 47 1.77 -7.91 7.25
C ARG A 47 1.24 -9.34 7.22
N HIS A 48 -0.02 -9.54 7.58
CA HIS A 48 -0.65 -10.86 7.64
C HIS A 48 -0.90 -11.43 6.25
N TRP A 49 -1.38 -10.62 5.30
CA TRP A 49 -1.58 -11.11 3.93
C TRP A 49 -0.30 -11.06 3.08
N VAL A 50 0.59 -10.10 3.31
CA VAL A 50 1.91 -10.16 2.66
C VAL A 50 2.61 -11.47 3.00
N LEU A 51 2.63 -11.89 4.29
CA LEU A 51 3.20 -13.17 4.68
C LEU A 51 2.36 -14.37 4.24
N HIS A 52 1.05 -14.21 4.07
CA HIS A 52 0.20 -15.27 3.54
C HIS A 52 0.53 -15.57 2.08
N PHE A 53 0.56 -14.53 1.26
CA PHE A 53 0.68 -14.67 -0.19
C PHE A 53 2.12 -14.63 -0.69
N GLN A 54 3.02 -13.90 -0.02
CA GLN A 54 4.35 -13.55 -0.54
C GLN A 54 5.52 -13.99 0.35
N LYS A 55 5.32 -14.94 1.26
CA LYS A 55 6.40 -15.42 2.14
C LYS A 55 7.62 -15.97 1.39
N ALA A 56 7.44 -16.43 0.15
CA ALA A 56 8.53 -16.94 -0.70
C ALA A 56 9.58 -15.87 -1.04
N LEU A 57 9.22 -14.59 -1.03
CA LEU A 57 10.18 -13.49 -1.21
C LEU A 57 11.29 -13.52 -0.15
N ALA A 58 11.03 -14.08 1.04
CA ALA A 58 12.02 -14.19 2.11
C ALA A 58 13.20 -15.11 1.78
N ASP A 59 13.11 -15.93 0.75
CA ASP A 59 14.23 -16.74 0.25
C ASP A 59 15.34 -15.90 -0.39
N LYS A 60 14.97 -14.74 -0.94
CA LYS A 60 15.87 -13.83 -1.66
C LYS A 60 15.99 -12.43 -1.04
N TYR A 61 15.01 -12.01 -0.24
CA TYR A 61 14.95 -10.65 0.33
C TYR A 61 14.74 -10.69 1.84
N THR A 62 15.24 -9.66 2.51
CA THR A 62 14.88 -9.36 3.90
C THR A 62 13.61 -8.51 3.88
N MET A 63 12.46 -9.15 4.08
CA MET A 63 11.17 -8.49 4.13
C MET A 63 11.02 -7.72 5.45
N VAL A 64 10.66 -6.45 5.36
CA VAL A 64 10.36 -5.59 6.51
C VAL A 64 8.94 -5.07 6.40
N LEU A 65 8.08 -5.53 7.30
CA LEU A 65 6.67 -5.21 7.36
C LEU A 65 6.45 -4.23 8.52
N TRP A 66 6.09 -3.00 8.18
CA TRP A 66 6.00 -1.90 9.13
C TRP A 66 4.55 -1.57 9.47
N ASP A 67 4.21 -1.62 10.75
CA ASP A 67 2.99 -0.97 11.25
C ASP A 67 3.32 0.51 11.43
N GLN A 68 2.87 1.33 10.50
CA GLN A 68 3.13 2.77 10.48
C GLN A 68 2.57 3.46 11.72
N ARG A 69 2.99 4.70 11.96
CA ARG A 69 2.50 5.54 13.07
C ARG A 69 0.97 5.47 13.17
N GLY A 70 0.46 5.19 14.35
CA GLY A 70 -0.97 5.14 14.61
C GLY A 70 -1.71 3.92 14.06
N SER A 71 -1.03 2.95 13.45
CA SER A 71 -1.66 1.76 12.87
C SER A 71 -1.27 0.47 13.61
N GLY A 72 -2.09 -0.56 13.49
CA GLY A 72 -1.81 -1.90 13.99
C GLY A 72 -1.28 -1.93 15.43
N LYS A 73 -0.11 -2.56 15.63
CA LYS A 73 0.56 -2.58 16.94
C LYS A 73 1.12 -1.22 17.34
N SER A 74 1.47 -0.38 16.37
CA SER A 74 1.98 0.99 16.58
C SER A 74 0.89 1.95 17.07
N TYR A 75 -0.39 1.59 16.96
CA TYR A 75 -1.47 2.39 17.53
C TYR A 75 -1.37 2.43 19.07
N GLN A 76 -1.26 3.66 19.59
CA GLN A 76 -1.20 3.91 21.03
C GLN A 76 -2.41 4.74 21.45
N TYR A 77 -3.34 4.14 22.17
CA TYR A 77 -4.50 4.84 22.73
C TYR A 77 -4.05 6.11 23.45
N PHE A 78 -4.70 7.24 23.17
CA PHE A 78 -4.47 8.55 23.80
C PHE A 78 -3.06 9.17 23.59
N LYS A 79 -2.13 8.47 22.94
CA LYS A 79 -0.77 8.98 22.65
C LYS A 79 -0.54 9.34 21.19
N THR A 80 -1.39 8.87 20.30
CA THR A 80 -1.35 9.24 18.88
C THR A 80 -2.02 10.59 18.72
N LYS A 81 -1.22 11.65 18.62
CA LYS A 81 -1.73 13.03 18.52
C LYS A 81 -2.10 13.32 17.07
N ARG A 82 -3.26 13.97 16.86
CA ARG A 82 -3.70 14.38 15.51
C ARG A 82 -2.67 15.28 14.81
N ALA A 83 -2.01 16.16 15.54
CA ALA A 83 -0.97 17.03 15.00
C ALA A 83 0.26 16.31 14.42
N ASP A 84 0.49 15.06 14.84
CA ASP A 84 1.61 14.25 14.35
C ASP A 84 1.19 13.34 13.17
N LEU A 85 -0.06 13.45 12.72
CA LEU A 85 -0.64 12.62 11.67
C LEU A 85 -0.80 13.47 10.39
N HIS A 86 0.27 13.53 9.60
CA HIS A 86 0.31 14.19 8.30
C HIS A 86 1.37 13.53 7.42
N VAL A 87 1.17 13.55 6.10
CA VAL A 87 2.04 12.85 5.13
C VAL A 87 3.52 13.15 5.33
N PRO A 88 3.98 14.41 5.49
CA PRO A 88 5.39 14.69 5.73
C PRO A 88 5.99 13.95 6.94
N MET A 89 5.24 13.79 8.04
CA MET A 89 5.72 13.05 9.22
C MET A 89 5.90 11.56 8.93
N TYR A 90 5.00 10.95 8.17
CA TYR A 90 5.14 9.54 7.76
C TYR A 90 6.31 9.33 6.80
N VAL A 91 6.57 10.29 5.92
CA VAL A 91 7.75 10.27 5.04
C VAL A 91 9.04 10.33 5.85
N GLU A 92 9.11 11.20 6.88
CA GLU A 92 10.27 11.25 7.78
C GLU A 92 10.39 9.99 8.65
N ASP A 93 9.29 9.41 9.12
CA ASP A 93 9.31 8.11 9.81
C ASP A 93 9.88 7.01 8.90
N ALA A 94 9.47 6.98 7.63
CA ALA A 94 9.99 6.02 6.65
C ALA A 94 11.48 6.24 6.37
N ARG A 95 11.94 7.50 6.26
CA ARG A 95 13.36 7.83 6.11
C ARG A 95 14.19 7.31 7.29
N GLU A 96 13.78 7.64 8.52
CA GLU A 96 14.48 7.15 9.72
C GLU A 96 14.48 5.61 9.81
N LEU A 97 13.37 4.98 9.40
CA LEU A 97 13.30 3.52 9.35
C LEU A 97 14.30 2.95 8.33
N ILE A 98 14.40 3.55 7.15
CA ILE A 98 15.37 3.12 6.13
C ILE A 98 16.80 3.26 6.63
N GLU A 99 17.15 4.38 7.26
CA GLU A 99 18.49 4.57 7.85
C GLU A 99 18.78 3.51 8.94
N TYR A 100 17.79 3.21 9.78
CA TYR A 100 17.89 2.13 10.77
C TYR A 100 18.13 0.77 10.11
N LEU A 101 17.40 0.45 9.04
CA LEU A 101 17.53 -0.81 8.31
C LEU A 101 18.87 -0.92 7.58
N CYS A 102 19.31 0.15 6.92
CA CYS A 102 20.62 0.23 6.26
C CYS A 102 21.75 -0.06 7.26
N LYS A 103 21.73 0.61 8.42
CA LYS A 103 22.70 0.37 9.49
C LYS A 103 22.64 -1.06 10.04
N LYS A 104 21.43 -1.58 10.28
CA LYS A 104 21.19 -2.90 10.87
C LYS A 104 21.68 -4.03 9.97
N PHE A 105 21.40 -3.95 8.68
CA PHE A 105 21.73 -4.98 7.69
C PHE A 105 22.99 -4.68 6.90
N LYS A 106 23.70 -3.57 7.21
CA LYS A 106 24.90 -3.13 6.50
C LYS A 106 24.66 -2.99 4.98
N LYS A 107 23.56 -2.31 4.64
CA LYS A 107 23.16 -1.99 3.27
C LYS A 107 23.22 -0.48 3.05
N ASP A 108 23.53 -0.08 1.84
CA ASP A 108 23.51 1.34 1.45
C ASP A 108 22.11 1.80 1.08
N LYS A 109 21.30 0.89 0.53
CA LYS A 109 19.98 1.16 -0.02
C LYS A 109 18.98 0.05 0.28
N VAL A 110 17.70 0.39 0.26
CA VAL A 110 16.57 -0.55 0.39
C VAL A 110 15.66 -0.46 -0.83
N VAL A 111 14.93 -1.53 -1.11
CA VAL A 111 13.80 -1.51 -2.03
C VAL A 111 12.56 -1.06 -1.25
N VAL A 112 11.79 -0.15 -1.82
CA VAL A 112 10.51 0.32 -1.24
C VAL A 112 9.36 -0.21 -2.08
N PHE A 113 8.44 -0.92 -1.44
CA PHE A 113 7.13 -1.28 -1.98
C PHE A 113 6.06 -0.43 -1.31
N GLY A 114 5.23 0.24 -2.10
CA GLY A 114 4.06 0.99 -1.64
C GLY A 114 2.78 0.38 -2.19
N HIS A 115 1.78 0.17 -1.33
CA HIS A 115 0.44 -0.25 -1.71
C HIS A 115 -0.58 0.82 -1.33
N SER A 116 -1.38 1.31 -2.31
CA SER A 116 -2.46 2.26 -2.02
C SER A 116 -1.96 3.50 -1.25
N TRP A 117 -2.45 3.77 -0.05
CA TRP A 117 -1.89 4.78 0.87
C TRP A 117 -0.36 4.70 1.00
N GLY A 118 0.22 3.49 0.98
CA GLY A 118 1.68 3.32 0.98
C GLY A 118 2.38 3.99 -0.20
N THR A 119 1.70 4.22 -1.33
CA THR A 119 2.23 4.96 -2.47
C THR A 119 2.19 6.47 -2.23
N VAL A 120 1.22 6.96 -1.43
CA VAL A 120 1.17 8.38 -0.99
C VAL A 120 2.39 8.72 -0.13
N LEU A 121 2.97 7.73 0.55
CA LEU A 121 4.22 7.88 1.31
C LEU A 121 5.45 7.57 0.46
N GLY A 122 5.40 6.47 -0.29
CA GLY A 122 6.54 5.94 -1.05
C GLY A 122 7.00 6.86 -2.17
N THR A 123 6.08 7.47 -2.89
CA THR A 123 6.39 8.39 -4.00
C THR A 123 7.19 9.61 -3.53
N PRO A 124 6.72 10.43 -2.55
CA PRO A 124 7.50 11.55 -2.06
C PRO A 124 8.76 11.14 -1.27
N LEU A 125 8.77 9.98 -0.61
CA LEU A 125 9.97 9.42 0.01
C LEU A 125 11.06 9.17 -1.02
N CYS A 126 10.73 8.48 -2.11
CA CYS A 126 11.66 8.17 -3.20
C CYS A 126 12.14 9.43 -3.93
N TYR A 127 11.28 10.43 -4.07
CA TYR A 127 11.64 11.71 -4.69
C TYR A 127 12.59 12.52 -3.81
N LYS A 128 12.31 12.59 -2.51
CA LYS A 128 13.03 13.44 -1.55
C LYS A 128 14.36 12.84 -1.07
N TYR A 129 14.41 11.50 -0.95
CA TYR A 129 15.56 10.76 -0.38
C TYR A 129 16.05 9.62 -1.28
N PRO A 130 16.38 9.90 -2.57
CA PRO A 130 16.73 8.86 -3.54
C PRO A 130 18.04 8.12 -3.22
N GLU A 131 18.91 8.71 -2.38
CA GLU A 131 20.22 8.15 -2.04
C GLU A 131 20.13 6.83 -1.28
N HIS A 132 19.05 6.59 -0.55
CA HIS A 132 18.82 5.36 0.22
C HIS A 132 17.88 4.37 -0.44
N ILE A 133 17.41 4.66 -1.66
CA ILE A 133 16.43 3.83 -2.35
C ILE A 133 17.08 3.10 -3.52
N ALA A 134 16.99 1.76 -3.51
CA ALA A 134 17.51 0.91 -4.59
C ALA A 134 16.53 0.77 -5.76
N ALA A 135 15.24 0.65 -5.44
CA ALA A 135 14.15 0.59 -6.40
C ALA A 135 12.82 0.95 -5.72
N TYR A 136 11.86 1.40 -6.50
CA TYR A 136 10.48 1.64 -6.06
C TYR A 136 9.51 0.71 -6.78
N ILE A 137 8.60 0.10 -6.03
CA ILE A 137 7.52 -0.74 -6.54
C ILE A 137 6.21 -0.13 -6.09
N GLY A 138 5.37 0.30 -7.02
CA GLY A 138 4.04 0.85 -6.76
C GLY A 138 2.93 -0.13 -7.12
N GLN A 139 1.94 -0.27 -6.25
CA GLN A 139 0.71 -1.03 -6.46
C GLN A 139 -0.49 -0.24 -5.98
N GLY A 140 -1.57 -0.22 -6.78
CA GLY A 140 -2.69 0.66 -6.46
C GLY A 140 -2.18 2.10 -6.30
N GLN A 141 -1.47 2.58 -7.32
CA GLN A 141 -0.68 3.83 -7.26
C GLN A 141 -1.60 5.05 -7.21
N VAL A 142 -1.63 5.72 -6.07
CA VAL A 142 -2.27 7.04 -5.94
C VAL A 142 -1.37 8.08 -6.58
N VAL A 143 -1.94 8.92 -7.44
CA VAL A 143 -1.21 9.98 -8.17
C VAL A 143 -1.85 11.33 -8.00
N GLU A 144 -3.14 11.45 -8.22
CA GLU A 144 -3.94 12.66 -8.06
C GLU A 144 -5.27 12.32 -7.41
N GLY A 145 -5.45 12.74 -6.17
CA GLY A 145 -6.59 12.33 -5.35
C GLY A 145 -7.94 12.80 -5.91
N GLU A 146 -8.02 14.02 -6.44
CA GLU A 146 -9.26 14.55 -7.03
C GLU A 146 -9.69 13.74 -8.25
N ALA A 147 -8.77 13.45 -9.17
CA ALA A 147 -9.05 12.66 -10.37
C ALA A 147 -9.41 11.20 -10.01
N ASN A 148 -8.72 10.60 -9.03
CA ASN A 148 -9.04 9.26 -8.56
C ASN A 148 -10.50 9.18 -8.11
N GLU A 149 -10.96 10.10 -7.27
CA GLU A 149 -12.34 10.09 -6.77
C GLU A 149 -13.36 10.31 -7.88
N ALA A 150 -13.07 11.21 -8.82
CA ALA A 150 -13.97 11.48 -9.94
C ALA A 150 -14.16 10.25 -10.85
N ILE A 151 -13.07 9.57 -11.22
CA ILE A 151 -13.11 8.37 -12.07
C ILE A 151 -13.77 7.21 -11.32
N SER A 152 -13.41 7.00 -10.05
CA SER A 152 -13.99 5.96 -9.21
C SER A 152 -15.50 6.13 -9.04
N TYR A 153 -15.97 7.37 -8.84
CA TYR A 153 -17.39 7.69 -8.79
C TYR A 153 -18.08 7.37 -10.12
N GLN A 154 -17.50 7.81 -11.24
CA GLN A 154 -18.10 7.58 -12.57
C GLN A 154 -18.18 6.09 -12.88
N PHE A 155 -17.17 5.30 -12.57
CA PHE A 155 -17.20 3.84 -12.70
C PHE A 155 -18.40 3.23 -11.98
N VAL A 156 -18.63 3.61 -10.71
CA VAL A 156 -19.78 3.07 -9.94
C VAL A 156 -21.11 3.50 -10.54
N MET A 157 -21.22 4.74 -11.01
CA MET A 157 -22.43 5.22 -11.68
C MET A 157 -22.72 4.45 -12.97
N ASP A 158 -21.70 4.21 -13.79
CA ASP A 158 -21.83 3.49 -15.06
C ASP A 158 -22.21 2.03 -14.83
N GLU A 159 -21.54 1.33 -13.92
CA GLU A 159 -21.85 -0.07 -13.61
C GLU A 159 -23.22 -0.23 -12.93
N ALA A 160 -23.59 0.68 -12.03
CA ALA A 160 -24.92 0.67 -11.44
C ALA A 160 -26.02 0.93 -12.48
N THR A 161 -25.76 1.80 -13.45
CA THR A 161 -26.69 2.09 -14.55
C THR A 161 -26.84 0.88 -15.47
N LYS A 162 -25.73 0.23 -15.89
CA LYS A 162 -25.73 -1.01 -16.68
C LYS A 162 -26.51 -2.13 -15.97
N ALA A 163 -26.34 -2.25 -14.65
CA ALA A 163 -27.01 -3.26 -13.82
C ALA A 163 -28.46 -2.92 -13.48
N GLY A 164 -28.97 -1.72 -13.80
CA GLY A 164 -30.27 -1.25 -13.39
C GLY A 164 -30.43 -1.10 -11.87
N ASP A 165 -29.34 -0.87 -11.14
CA ASP A 165 -29.31 -0.76 -9.67
C ASP A 165 -29.79 0.62 -9.21
N LYS A 166 -31.10 0.78 -9.18
CA LYS A 166 -31.75 2.02 -8.74
C LYS A 166 -31.38 2.42 -7.31
N LYS A 167 -31.03 1.45 -6.44
CA LYS A 167 -30.64 1.73 -5.04
C LYS A 167 -29.30 2.44 -4.98
N THR A 168 -28.28 1.89 -5.63
CA THR A 168 -26.94 2.50 -5.69
C THR A 168 -26.99 3.85 -6.40
N ILE A 169 -27.66 3.92 -7.57
CA ILE A 169 -27.81 5.17 -8.31
C ILE A 169 -28.45 6.25 -7.43
N LYS A 170 -29.56 5.94 -6.76
CA LYS A 170 -30.24 6.91 -5.88
C LYS A 170 -29.36 7.38 -4.74
N ALA A 171 -28.49 6.52 -4.22
CA ALA A 171 -27.63 6.85 -3.07
C ALA A 171 -26.48 7.80 -3.42
N ILE A 172 -26.00 7.81 -4.68
CA ILE A 172 -24.81 8.56 -5.04
C ILE A 172 -25.01 9.64 -6.12
N LYS A 173 -26.08 9.56 -6.96
CA LYS A 173 -26.24 10.43 -8.14
C LYS A 173 -26.27 11.93 -7.82
N ASP A 174 -26.81 12.32 -6.68
CA ASP A 174 -26.97 13.71 -6.27
C ASP A 174 -25.80 14.18 -5.39
N HIS A 175 -24.78 13.30 -5.20
CA HIS A 175 -23.64 13.48 -4.32
C HIS A 175 -22.29 13.19 -5.02
N PRO A 176 -22.01 13.75 -6.21
CA PRO A 176 -20.71 13.58 -6.84
C PRO A 176 -19.61 14.21 -6.00
N PRO A 177 -18.40 13.66 -6.00
CA PRO A 177 -17.28 14.28 -5.30
C PRO A 177 -16.93 15.62 -5.96
N VAL A 178 -16.82 16.67 -5.15
CA VAL A 178 -16.35 18.00 -5.59
C VAL A 178 -14.90 18.15 -5.11
N LYS A 179 -13.97 18.28 -6.04
CA LYS A 179 -12.52 18.27 -5.74
C LYS A 179 -12.13 17.05 -4.89
N GLY A 180 -12.64 15.87 -5.25
CA GLY A 180 -12.38 14.62 -4.55
C GLY A 180 -13.10 14.44 -3.22
N VAL A 181 -13.91 15.38 -2.77
CA VAL A 181 -14.60 15.35 -1.48
C VAL A 181 -16.10 15.13 -1.68
N TYR A 182 -16.65 14.12 -1.01
CA TYR A 182 -18.10 13.89 -0.94
C TYR A 182 -18.72 14.82 0.10
N ASP A 183 -19.94 15.27 -0.17
CA ASP A 183 -20.69 16.15 0.72
C ASP A 183 -21.23 15.47 1.99
N SER A 184 -21.24 14.12 1.99
CA SER A 184 -21.65 13.33 3.15
C SER A 184 -20.85 12.01 3.25
N HIS A 185 -20.70 11.54 4.49
CA HIS A 185 -20.09 10.24 4.77
C HIS A 185 -20.90 9.10 4.15
N ASP A 186 -22.23 9.19 4.18
CA ASP A 186 -23.14 8.16 3.64
C ASP A 186 -22.99 8.02 2.12
N ALA A 187 -22.84 9.14 1.40
CA ALA A 187 -22.61 9.12 -0.04
C ALA A 187 -21.26 8.49 -0.39
N MET A 188 -20.21 8.85 0.34
CA MET A 188 -18.90 8.23 0.19
C MET A 188 -18.97 6.72 0.44
N MET A 189 -19.61 6.28 1.52
CA MET A 189 -19.75 4.86 1.84
C MET A 189 -20.61 4.13 0.81
N ALA A 190 -21.66 4.75 0.28
CA ALA A 190 -22.48 4.18 -0.79
C ALA A 190 -21.64 3.97 -2.08
N GLN A 191 -20.78 4.93 -2.42
CA GLN A 191 -19.86 4.82 -3.55
C GLN A 191 -18.85 3.67 -3.31
N ARG A 192 -18.23 3.58 -2.13
CA ARG A 192 -17.29 2.48 -1.80
C ARG A 192 -17.95 1.11 -1.83
N ASN A 193 -19.19 1.00 -1.34
CA ASN A 193 -19.98 -0.22 -1.44
C ASN A 193 -20.29 -0.59 -2.90
N GLY A 194 -20.57 0.40 -3.73
CA GLY A 194 -20.74 0.22 -5.18
C GLY A 194 -19.44 -0.25 -5.84
N LEU A 195 -18.32 0.39 -5.51
CA LEU A 195 -16.99 0.02 -6.01
C LEU A 195 -16.66 -1.46 -5.71
N SER A 196 -16.85 -1.87 -4.46
CA SER A 196 -16.65 -3.27 -4.04
C SER A 196 -17.64 -4.21 -4.72
N LYS A 197 -18.92 -3.82 -4.85
CA LYS A 197 -19.96 -4.61 -5.51
C LYS A 197 -19.67 -4.89 -6.99
N TYR A 198 -19.11 -3.92 -7.70
CA TYR A 198 -18.84 -4.00 -9.13
C TYR A 198 -17.40 -4.41 -9.48
N GLY A 199 -16.63 -4.86 -8.49
CA GLY A 199 -15.30 -5.43 -8.73
C GLY A 199 -14.19 -4.40 -8.94
N GLY A 200 -14.44 -3.11 -8.65
CA GLY A 200 -13.43 -2.06 -8.79
C GLY A 200 -12.41 -1.98 -7.66
N GLU A 201 -12.66 -2.69 -6.54
CA GLU A 201 -11.71 -2.82 -5.42
C GLU A 201 -11.10 -4.22 -5.34
N GLU A 202 -11.89 -5.26 -5.56
CA GLU A 202 -11.46 -6.66 -5.60
C GLU A 202 -12.18 -7.35 -6.77
N TRP A 203 -11.38 -7.89 -7.70
CA TRP A 203 -11.93 -8.53 -8.89
C TRP A 203 -12.35 -9.97 -8.57
N LYS A 204 -13.59 -10.35 -8.97
CA LYS A 204 -14.15 -11.70 -8.77
C LYS A 204 -14.21 -12.19 -7.32
N ASN A 205 -14.32 -11.29 -6.35
CA ASN A 205 -14.55 -11.59 -4.90
C ASN A 205 -13.99 -12.95 -4.45
N GLN A 206 -12.67 -13.05 -4.32
CA GLN A 206 -11.93 -14.32 -4.10
C GLN A 206 -12.10 -14.90 -2.68
N GLY A 207 -13.32 -14.93 -2.16
CA GLY A 207 -13.65 -15.56 -0.88
C GLY A 207 -14.10 -14.61 0.22
N GLY A 208 -14.29 -13.32 -0.10
CA GLY A 208 -14.81 -12.32 0.83
C GLY A 208 -13.90 -12.08 2.04
N LEU A 209 -14.40 -11.26 2.96
CA LEU A 209 -13.69 -10.79 4.15
C LEU A 209 -13.08 -11.93 5.00
N VAL A 210 -13.70 -13.10 4.99
CA VAL A 210 -13.21 -14.25 5.79
C VAL A 210 -11.91 -14.79 5.23
N GLN A 211 -11.82 -15.02 3.93
CA GLN A 211 -10.63 -15.60 3.30
C GLN A 211 -9.52 -14.57 3.08
N THR A 212 -9.88 -13.34 2.79
CA THR A 212 -8.90 -12.30 2.43
C THR A 212 -8.38 -11.54 3.65
N LEU A 213 -9.13 -11.46 4.75
CA LEU A 213 -8.72 -10.76 5.95
C LEU A 213 -8.62 -11.69 7.17
N LEU A 214 -9.71 -12.38 7.52
CA LEU A 214 -9.81 -13.05 8.82
C LEU A 214 -8.86 -14.26 8.93
N ILE A 215 -8.84 -15.12 7.90
CA ILE A 215 -7.94 -16.30 7.88
C ILE A 215 -6.46 -15.88 7.87
N PRO A 216 -5.98 -14.98 6.99
CA PRO A 216 -4.61 -14.49 7.08
C PRO A 216 -4.31 -13.82 8.42
N PHE A 217 -5.23 -13.04 8.97
CA PHE A 217 -5.07 -12.38 10.26
C PHE A 217 -4.84 -13.37 11.41
N LEU A 218 -5.59 -14.48 11.44
CA LEU A 218 -5.48 -15.49 12.47
C LEU A 218 -4.35 -16.49 12.26
N LYS A 219 -4.07 -16.84 10.99
CA LYS A 219 -3.14 -17.92 10.62
C LYS A 219 -1.69 -17.44 10.51
N TYR A 220 -1.46 -16.25 10.05
CA TYR A 220 -0.12 -15.70 9.77
C TYR A 220 0.33 -14.70 10.85
N ASP A 221 0.20 -15.10 12.03
CA ASP A 221 0.78 -14.65 13.29
C ASP A 221 1.62 -13.35 13.31
N GLY A 222 0.98 -12.30 12.96
CA GLY A 222 1.48 -10.96 13.27
C GLY A 222 0.60 -10.29 14.31
N TYR A 223 -0.67 -10.70 14.33
CA TYR A 223 -1.68 -10.15 15.22
C TYR A 223 -2.35 -11.27 16.02
N LYS A 224 -2.69 -10.97 17.27
CA LYS A 224 -3.56 -11.80 18.12
C LYS A 224 -4.93 -11.15 18.17
N LEU A 225 -5.98 -11.89 18.51
CA LEU A 225 -7.34 -11.35 18.64
C LEU A 225 -7.40 -10.07 19.49
N ARG A 226 -6.58 -9.98 20.54
CA ARG A 226 -6.46 -8.75 21.37
C ARG A 226 -5.96 -7.51 20.62
N HIS A 227 -5.39 -7.66 19.41
CA HIS A 227 -4.92 -6.55 18.59
C HIS A 227 -6.00 -6.04 17.63
N LEU A 228 -7.10 -6.79 17.43
CA LEU A 228 -8.20 -6.39 16.54
C LEU A 228 -8.78 -5.01 16.86
N PRO A 229 -9.07 -4.66 18.13
CA PRO A 229 -9.58 -3.33 18.44
C PRO A 229 -8.59 -2.23 18.02
N LYS A 230 -7.30 -2.39 18.32
CA LYS A 230 -6.27 -1.41 17.91
C LYS A 230 -6.17 -1.29 16.39
N TYR A 231 -6.25 -2.42 15.70
CA TYR A 231 -6.21 -2.46 14.24
C TYR A 231 -7.40 -1.71 13.65
N ALA A 232 -8.61 -2.01 14.09
CA ALA A 232 -9.83 -1.39 13.59
C ALA A 232 -9.91 0.12 13.93
N PHE A 233 -9.69 0.47 15.20
CA PHE A 233 -9.72 1.88 15.63
C PHE A 233 -8.61 2.71 14.96
N GLY A 234 -7.41 2.13 14.83
CA GLY A 234 -6.31 2.80 14.14
C GLY A 234 -6.65 3.08 12.69
N ALA A 235 -7.18 2.09 11.95
CA ALA A 235 -7.55 2.25 10.55
C ALA A 235 -8.65 3.32 10.37
N LEU A 236 -9.75 3.25 11.15
CA LEU A 236 -10.83 4.22 11.07
C LEU A 236 -10.36 5.65 11.40
N TYR A 237 -9.61 5.80 12.50
CA TYR A 237 -9.11 7.09 12.93
C TYR A 237 -8.13 7.71 11.93
N LEU A 238 -7.20 6.91 11.40
CA LEU A 238 -6.23 7.40 10.42
C LEU A 238 -6.87 7.74 9.09
N THR A 239 -7.86 6.98 8.65
CA THR A 239 -8.62 7.32 7.44
C THR A 239 -9.30 8.67 7.60
N ASP A 240 -9.99 8.93 8.72
CA ASP A 240 -10.62 10.22 8.97
C ASP A 240 -9.63 11.40 8.97
N VAL A 241 -8.47 11.21 9.63
CA VAL A 241 -7.50 12.29 9.78
C VAL A 241 -6.69 12.57 8.51
N LEU A 242 -6.30 11.51 7.78
CA LEU A 242 -5.34 11.62 6.67
C LEU A 242 -6.00 11.66 5.29
N TRP A 243 -7.31 11.37 5.20
CA TRP A 243 -8.02 11.38 3.92
C TRP A 243 -7.91 12.71 3.17
N PRO A 244 -8.02 13.89 3.83
CA PRO A 244 -7.81 15.17 3.16
C PRO A 244 -6.45 15.31 2.47
N GLU A 245 -5.39 14.72 3.05
CA GLU A 245 -4.06 14.75 2.44
C GLU A 245 -3.94 13.77 1.27
N VAL A 246 -4.63 12.61 1.32
CA VAL A 246 -4.72 11.69 0.18
C VAL A 246 -5.39 12.38 -1.02
N ILE A 247 -6.50 13.10 -0.77
CA ILE A 247 -7.22 13.82 -1.82
C ILE A 247 -6.40 14.98 -2.39
N SER A 248 -5.60 15.66 -1.57
CA SER A 248 -4.82 16.82 -2.01
C SER A 248 -3.53 16.47 -2.74
N CYS A 249 -3.12 15.19 -2.80
CA CYS A 249 -1.89 14.81 -3.50
C CYS A 249 -2.03 14.99 -5.02
N ASN A 250 -0.93 15.44 -5.66
CA ASN A 250 -0.84 15.55 -7.12
C ASN A 250 0.60 15.30 -7.58
N TYR A 251 0.94 14.04 -7.84
CA TYR A 251 2.28 13.65 -8.27
C TYR A 251 2.54 13.85 -9.75
N LEU A 252 1.50 14.09 -10.57
CA LEU A 252 1.68 14.59 -11.95
C LEU A 252 2.46 15.90 -11.94
N ARG A 253 2.16 16.76 -10.96
CA ARG A 253 2.82 18.07 -10.79
C ARG A 253 4.09 17.95 -9.94
N ASP A 254 4.03 17.25 -8.81
CA ASP A 254 4.99 17.35 -7.71
C ASP A 254 6.15 16.39 -7.83
N VAL A 255 6.01 15.28 -8.60
CA VAL A 255 7.03 14.23 -8.76
C VAL A 255 7.24 13.89 -10.23
N PRO A 256 7.94 14.75 -11.00
CA PRO A 256 8.18 14.52 -12.41
C PRO A 256 9.31 13.51 -12.70
N GLU A 257 10.12 13.19 -11.70
CA GLU A 257 11.23 12.25 -11.84
C GLU A 257 11.45 11.41 -10.58
N LEU A 258 11.95 10.18 -10.75
CA LEU A 258 12.51 9.34 -9.71
C LEU A 258 13.90 8.87 -10.13
N LYS A 259 14.87 8.86 -9.20
CA LYS A 259 16.28 8.57 -9.51
C LYS A 259 16.65 7.09 -9.35
N MET A 260 15.68 6.21 -9.17
CA MET A 260 15.84 4.77 -9.06
C MET A 260 14.95 4.06 -10.07
N PRO A 261 15.22 2.76 -10.35
CA PRO A 261 14.31 1.92 -11.12
C PRO A 261 12.91 1.83 -10.49
N VAL A 262 11.88 1.81 -11.34
CA VAL A 262 10.46 1.83 -10.94
C VAL A 262 9.72 0.66 -11.59
N LEU A 263 8.98 -0.09 -10.78
CA LEU A 263 8.03 -1.11 -11.22
C LEU A 263 6.63 -0.69 -10.79
N MET A 264 5.67 -0.68 -11.73
CA MET A 264 4.25 -0.56 -11.45
C MET A 264 3.57 -1.92 -11.62
N THR A 265 2.84 -2.36 -10.60
CA THR A 265 2.04 -3.59 -10.61
C THR A 265 0.58 -3.21 -10.52
N ILE A 266 -0.14 -3.27 -11.65
CA ILE A 266 -1.45 -2.61 -11.80
C ILE A 266 -2.50 -3.63 -12.20
N GLY A 267 -3.59 -3.69 -11.43
CA GLY A 267 -4.77 -4.46 -11.79
C GLY A 267 -5.59 -3.78 -12.88
N CYS A 268 -6.02 -4.54 -13.87
CA CYS A 268 -6.82 -4.03 -15.00
C CYS A 268 -8.21 -3.53 -14.58
N HIS A 269 -8.64 -3.87 -13.36
CA HIS A 269 -9.94 -3.54 -12.81
C HIS A 269 -9.86 -2.61 -11.60
N ASP A 270 -8.68 -1.98 -11.35
CA ASP A 270 -8.51 -1.05 -10.23
C ASP A 270 -9.21 0.28 -10.52
N TYR A 271 -10.36 0.46 -9.89
CA TYR A 271 -11.10 1.71 -9.83
C TYR A 271 -11.15 2.30 -8.41
N ASN A 272 -10.42 1.70 -7.46
CA ASN A 272 -10.17 2.31 -6.16
C ASN A 272 -9.06 3.38 -6.28
N THR A 273 -7.98 3.03 -7.00
CA THR A 273 -6.97 3.97 -7.50
C THR A 273 -6.86 3.79 -9.01
N PRO A 274 -7.72 4.49 -9.78
CA PRO A 274 -7.88 4.24 -11.21
C PRO A 274 -6.56 4.24 -11.96
N PHE A 275 -6.32 3.16 -12.72
CA PHE A 275 -5.06 2.93 -13.43
C PHE A 275 -4.76 4.01 -14.47
N GLU A 276 -5.78 4.68 -15.00
CA GLU A 276 -5.64 5.74 -16.00
C GLU A 276 -4.80 6.92 -15.48
N VAL A 277 -4.99 7.29 -14.21
CA VAL A 277 -4.24 8.37 -13.57
C VAL A 277 -2.80 7.93 -13.29
N ALA A 278 -2.62 6.68 -12.86
CA ALA A 278 -1.30 6.09 -12.64
C ALA A 278 -0.51 5.95 -13.96
N GLU A 279 -1.17 5.54 -15.04
CA GLU A 279 -0.58 5.42 -16.37
C GLU A 279 -0.16 6.78 -16.94
N GLN A 280 -0.99 7.81 -16.76
CA GLN A 280 -0.64 9.18 -17.15
C GLN A 280 0.64 9.64 -16.45
N TRP A 281 0.75 9.44 -15.15
CA TRP A 281 1.96 9.77 -14.41
C TRP A 281 3.16 8.94 -14.85
N TYR A 282 2.99 7.62 -14.96
CA TYR A 282 4.05 6.72 -15.39
C TYR A 282 4.61 7.11 -16.76
N ASN A 283 3.76 7.49 -17.71
CA ASN A 283 4.19 7.91 -19.04
C ASN A 283 5.04 9.18 -18.99
N GLY A 284 4.66 10.16 -18.16
CA GLY A 284 5.41 11.41 -17.96
C GLY A 284 6.62 11.31 -17.03
N LEU A 285 6.66 10.30 -16.17
CA LEU A 285 7.71 10.13 -15.16
C LEU A 285 9.08 9.85 -15.82
N LYS A 286 10.10 10.58 -15.39
CA LYS A 286 11.50 10.29 -15.73
C LYS A 286 12.08 9.36 -14.67
N ALA A 287 12.65 8.22 -15.09
CA ALA A 287 13.39 7.32 -14.21
C ALA A 287 14.44 6.54 -15.03
N PRO A 288 15.53 6.04 -14.38
CA PRO A 288 16.58 5.28 -15.06
C PRO A 288 16.05 4.04 -15.79
N ARG A 289 15.04 3.41 -15.20
CA ARG A 289 14.32 2.28 -15.77
C ARG A 289 12.88 2.30 -15.24
N LYS A 290 11.93 1.99 -16.10
CA LYS A 290 10.52 1.88 -15.76
C LYS A 290 9.96 0.57 -16.31
N GLU A 291 9.22 -0.15 -15.50
CA GLU A 291 8.46 -1.32 -15.92
C GLU A 291 7.02 -1.19 -15.46
N TRP A 292 6.09 -1.64 -16.32
CA TRP A 292 4.66 -1.69 -16.03
C TRP A 292 4.16 -3.11 -16.28
N VAL A 293 3.55 -3.71 -15.29
CA VAL A 293 3.01 -5.07 -15.38
C VAL A 293 1.52 -5.02 -15.10
N TRP A 294 0.74 -5.46 -16.07
CA TRP A 294 -0.70 -5.64 -15.95
C TRP A 294 -1.06 -6.94 -15.27
N PHE A 295 -2.11 -6.90 -14.45
CA PHE A 295 -2.72 -8.02 -13.77
C PHE A 295 -4.19 -8.09 -14.20
N GLU A 296 -4.48 -8.99 -15.13
CA GLU A 296 -5.74 -9.03 -15.86
C GLU A 296 -6.91 -9.53 -15.01
N ASP A 297 -6.62 -10.34 -14.00
CA ASP A 297 -7.62 -10.87 -13.06
C ASP A 297 -7.54 -10.18 -11.67
N SER A 298 -7.07 -8.95 -11.65
CA SER A 298 -6.93 -8.17 -10.42
C SER A 298 -7.53 -6.77 -10.55
N ALA A 299 -8.03 -6.26 -9.40
CA ALA A 299 -8.34 -4.87 -9.18
C ALA A 299 -7.24 -4.20 -8.33
N HIS A 300 -7.54 -3.73 -7.13
CA HIS A 300 -6.66 -2.91 -6.31
C HIS A 300 -5.45 -3.64 -5.70
N SER A 301 -5.51 -4.97 -5.60
CA SER A 301 -4.51 -5.72 -4.83
C SER A 301 -3.94 -6.94 -5.56
N PRO A 302 -3.21 -6.78 -6.69
CA PRO A 302 -2.55 -7.87 -7.41
C PRO A 302 -1.72 -8.81 -6.52
N ILE A 303 -1.06 -8.29 -5.49
CA ILE A 303 -0.28 -9.07 -4.51
C ILE A 303 -1.08 -10.20 -3.85
N LYS A 304 -2.41 -10.08 -3.75
CA LYS A 304 -3.30 -11.10 -3.18
C LYS A 304 -4.22 -11.73 -4.21
N GLU A 305 -4.55 -11.03 -5.29
CA GLU A 305 -5.50 -11.47 -6.31
C GLU A 305 -4.85 -12.36 -7.36
N GLU A 306 -3.61 -12.06 -7.75
CA GLU A 306 -2.74 -12.90 -8.62
C GLU A 306 -1.36 -13.10 -7.96
N PRO A 307 -1.29 -13.76 -6.79
CA PRO A 307 -0.10 -13.74 -5.92
C PRO A 307 1.15 -14.38 -6.55
N GLU A 308 1.00 -15.42 -7.34
CA GLU A 308 2.12 -16.09 -8.02
C GLU A 308 2.70 -15.19 -9.10
N LYS A 309 1.86 -14.65 -9.98
CA LYS A 309 2.25 -13.72 -11.03
C LYS A 309 2.90 -12.46 -10.46
N TRP A 310 2.34 -11.94 -9.36
CA TRP A 310 2.89 -10.77 -8.69
C TRP A 310 4.28 -11.05 -8.12
N GLY A 311 4.44 -12.16 -7.41
CA GLY A 311 5.73 -12.58 -6.85
C GLY A 311 6.80 -12.76 -7.93
N ASP A 312 6.45 -13.41 -9.05
CA ASP A 312 7.35 -13.63 -10.18
C ASP A 312 7.74 -12.32 -10.86
N ALA A 313 6.80 -11.40 -11.07
CA ALA A 313 7.07 -10.09 -11.66
C ALA A 313 8.03 -9.27 -10.79
N VAL A 314 7.80 -9.22 -9.48
CA VAL A 314 8.66 -8.52 -8.53
C VAL A 314 10.04 -9.16 -8.47
N MET A 315 10.14 -10.48 -8.35
CA MET A 315 11.43 -11.17 -8.34
C MET A 315 12.21 -10.95 -9.64
N LYS A 316 11.56 -11.07 -10.80
CA LYS A 316 12.17 -10.84 -12.12
C LYS A 316 12.73 -9.41 -12.22
N PHE A 317 11.95 -8.42 -11.81
CA PHE A 317 12.39 -7.02 -11.83
C PHE A 317 13.60 -6.81 -10.90
N LEU A 318 13.52 -7.25 -9.65
CA LEU A 318 14.58 -7.02 -8.66
C LEU A 318 15.85 -7.83 -8.96
N ASP A 319 15.75 -9.07 -9.43
CA ASP A 319 16.91 -9.89 -9.84
C ASP A 319 17.69 -9.23 -10.98
N SER A 320 17.01 -8.51 -11.86
CA SER A 320 17.63 -7.79 -12.97
C SER A 320 18.40 -6.52 -12.57
N LEU A 321 18.28 -6.08 -11.31
CA LEU A 321 18.94 -4.88 -10.78
C LEU A 321 20.27 -5.18 -10.07
N GLU A 322 20.67 -6.46 -9.94
CA GLU A 322 21.91 -6.89 -9.28
C GLU A 322 22.10 -6.26 -7.89
N LEU A 323 21.06 -6.22 -7.09
CA LEU A 323 21.04 -5.61 -5.76
C LEU A 323 22.03 -6.32 -4.81
N LYS A 324 22.86 -5.52 -4.10
CA LYS A 324 23.87 -6.01 -3.15
C LYS A 324 23.39 -5.99 -1.71
#